data_3693d0abb8f6a40d971e7a120a01b8cf
#
_entry.id   3693d0abb8f6a40d971e7a120a01b8cf
#
_cell.length_a   1.000
_cell.length_b   1.000
_cell.length_c   1.000
_cell.angle_alpha   90.00
_cell.angle_beta   90.00
_cell.angle_gamma   90.00
#
_symmetry.space_group_name_H-M   'P 1'
#
loop_
_entity.id
_entity.type
_entity.pdbx_description
1 polymer ?
#
loop_
_entity_poly.entity_id
_entity_poly.type
_entity_poly.pdbx_seq_one_letter_code
_entity_poly.pdbx_strand_id
1 'polypeptide(L)'
;KALLAAESVTGVKPRILGVPGLDTKEVAVALASVCQKLRAFGYISAWGCKTISEVKAYRQNFSQRELMVIWPDFLAWDTVASTTATAYATARALGLRARIDQEQGWHKTLSNVGVNGVTGISASVFWDLQESGTDADLLNESGVTTLIRR
;
A
#
# COMPACT_ATOMS: atom_id res chain seq x y z
N LYS A 1 -21.16 -2.00 3.86
CA LYS A 1 -22.36 -2.43 3.12
C LYS A 1 -22.39 -1.82 1.72
N ALA A 2 -22.14 -0.50 1.55
CA ALA A 2 -22.19 0.18 0.26
C ALA A 2 -21.33 -0.47 -0.83
N LEU A 3 -20.07 -0.82 -0.54
CA LEU A 3 -19.19 -1.47 -1.51
C LEU A 3 -19.73 -2.83 -2.00
N LEU A 4 -20.39 -3.59 -1.14
CA LEU A 4 -20.98 -4.87 -1.53
C LEU A 4 -22.23 -4.71 -2.41
N ALA A 5 -22.93 -3.58 -2.30
CA ALA A 5 -24.07 -3.25 -3.11
C ALA A 5 -23.72 -2.46 -4.39
N ALA A 6 -22.46 -2.08 -4.56
CA ALA A 6 -22.03 -1.22 -5.66
C ALA A 6 -22.40 -1.78 -7.03
N GLU A 7 -22.19 -3.06 -7.26
CA GLU A 7 -22.49 -3.70 -8.55
C GLU A 7 -23.98 -3.61 -8.90
N SER A 8 -24.88 -3.83 -7.94
CA SER A 8 -26.33 -3.74 -8.17
C SER A 8 -26.83 -2.32 -8.36
N VAL A 9 -26.14 -1.33 -7.79
CA VAL A 9 -26.54 0.09 -7.84
C VAL A 9 -25.93 0.81 -9.05
N THR A 10 -24.66 0.52 -9.36
CA THR A 10 -23.89 1.27 -10.36
C THR A 10 -23.55 0.44 -11.61
N GLY A 11 -23.81 -0.86 -11.59
CA GLY A 11 -23.38 -1.79 -12.66
C GLY A 11 -21.87 -2.08 -12.63
N VAL A 12 -21.13 -1.54 -11.67
CA VAL A 12 -19.66 -1.68 -11.57
C VAL A 12 -19.27 -2.39 -10.28
N LYS A 13 -18.49 -3.46 -10.40
CA LYS A 13 -17.94 -4.18 -9.27
C LYS A 13 -16.55 -3.65 -8.92
N PRO A 14 -16.35 -3.07 -7.73
CA PRO A 14 -15.04 -2.60 -7.30
C PRO A 14 -14.05 -3.76 -7.21
N ARG A 15 -12.85 -3.59 -7.78
CA ARG A 15 -11.79 -4.61 -7.79
C ARG A 15 -10.54 -4.17 -7.03
N ILE A 16 -10.37 -2.87 -6.83
CA ILE A 16 -9.22 -2.27 -6.18
C ILE A 16 -9.75 -1.36 -5.09
N LEU A 17 -9.34 -1.62 -3.86
CA LEU A 17 -9.85 -0.95 -2.67
C LEU A 17 -8.72 -0.39 -1.81
N GLY A 18 -8.96 0.73 -1.20
CA GLY A 18 -8.07 1.32 -0.20
C GLY A 18 -8.78 2.43 0.56
N VAL A 19 -8.27 2.75 1.74
CA VAL A 19 -8.85 3.75 2.64
C VAL A 19 -7.72 4.66 3.18
N PRO A 20 -7.05 5.43 2.31
CA PRO A 20 -5.89 6.23 2.70
C PRO A 20 -6.18 7.15 3.88
N GLY A 21 -5.34 7.11 4.91
CA GLY A 21 -5.46 7.93 6.12
C GLY A 21 -6.55 7.52 7.09
N LEU A 22 -7.31 6.47 6.80
CA LEU A 22 -8.35 5.93 7.68
C LEU A 22 -8.22 4.42 7.89
N ASP A 23 -7.11 3.84 7.46
CA ASP A 23 -6.83 2.41 7.47
C ASP A 23 -6.25 1.92 8.81
N THR A 24 -6.92 2.28 9.91
CA THR A 24 -6.63 1.70 11.22
C THR A 24 -6.74 0.17 11.16
N LYS A 25 -6.20 -0.52 12.15
CA LYS A 25 -6.21 -1.99 12.17
C LYS A 25 -7.62 -2.58 11.98
N GLU A 26 -8.61 -1.98 12.66
CA GLU A 26 -10.01 -2.42 12.60
C GLU A 26 -10.59 -2.23 11.19
N VAL A 27 -10.30 -1.08 10.58
CA VAL A 27 -10.73 -0.77 9.21
C VAL A 27 -10.02 -1.68 8.21
N ALA A 28 -8.74 -1.95 8.40
CA ALA A 28 -7.97 -2.86 7.57
C ALA A 28 -8.52 -4.30 7.60
N VAL A 29 -8.89 -4.80 8.78
CA VAL A 29 -9.53 -6.12 8.93
C VAL A 29 -10.90 -6.15 8.22
N ALA A 30 -11.69 -5.10 8.38
CA ALA A 30 -12.98 -4.99 7.68
C ALA A 30 -12.80 -4.93 6.16
N LEU A 31 -11.79 -4.18 5.69
CA LEU A 31 -11.46 -4.09 4.27
C LEU A 31 -11.04 -5.45 3.71
N ALA A 32 -10.21 -6.20 4.44
CA ALA A 32 -9.80 -7.56 4.05
C ALA A 32 -11.02 -8.47 3.80
N SER A 33 -11.99 -8.45 4.72
CA SER A 33 -13.23 -9.21 4.57
C SER A 33 -14.05 -8.78 3.34
N VAL A 34 -14.09 -7.48 3.06
CA VAL A 34 -14.78 -6.96 1.87
C VAL A 34 -14.03 -7.37 0.59
N CYS A 35 -12.70 -7.30 0.58
CA CYS A 35 -11.89 -7.74 -0.55
C CYS A 35 -12.15 -9.21 -0.91
N GLN A 36 -12.19 -10.10 0.07
CA GLN A 36 -12.50 -11.51 -0.15
C GLN A 36 -13.89 -11.70 -0.79
N LYS A 37 -14.92 -11.03 -0.26
CA LYS A 37 -16.30 -11.12 -0.78
C LYS A 37 -16.44 -10.59 -2.21
N LEU A 38 -15.74 -9.52 -2.54
CA LEU A 38 -15.76 -8.89 -3.86
C LEU A 38 -14.77 -9.53 -4.84
N ARG A 39 -13.86 -10.40 -4.38
CA ARG A 39 -12.67 -10.82 -5.12
C ARG A 39 -11.88 -9.61 -5.60
N ALA A 40 -11.72 -8.63 -4.71
CA ALA A 40 -10.99 -7.40 -4.91
C ALA A 40 -9.63 -7.47 -4.23
N PHE A 41 -8.73 -6.55 -4.58
CA PHE A 41 -7.42 -6.40 -3.95
C PHE A 41 -7.39 -5.10 -3.14
N GLY A 42 -6.91 -5.19 -1.88
CA GLY A 42 -6.85 -4.08 -0.93
C GLY A 42 -5.43 -3.56 -0.71
N TYR A 43 -5.31 -2.25 -0.57
CA TYR A 43 -4.07 -1.57 -0.18
C TYR A 43 -4.26 -0.95 1.20
N ILE A 44 -3.39 -1.29 2.14
CA ILE A 44 -3.42 -0.78 3.51
C ILE A 44 -2.03 -0.34 3.96
N SER A 45 -1.97 0.61 4.88
CA SER A 45 -0.73 0.96 5.57
C SER A 45 -0.51 0.09 6.81
N ALA A 46 0.74 -0.01 7.26
CA ALA A 46 1.04 -0.54 8.59
C ALA A 46 0.76 0.55 9.65
N TRP A 47 -0.51 0.79 9.91
CA TRP A 47 -1.01 1.90 10.72
C TRP A 47 -0.36 1.98 12.11
N GLY A 48 0.19 3.15 12.43
CA GLY A 48 0.79 3.42 13.73
C GLY A 48 2.15 2.79 13.99
N CYS A 49 2.65 1.94 13.09
CA CYS A 49 3.95 1.29 13.25
C CYS A 49 5.10 2.26 12.96
N LYS A 50 6.09 2.27 13.84
CA LYS A 50 7.28 3.13 13.74
C LYS A 50 8.56 2.36 13.48
N THR A 51 8.57 1.06 13.76
CA THR A 51 9.74 0.18 13.64
C THR A 51 9.42 -1.03 12.77
N ILE A 52 10.45 -1.61 12.16
CA ILE A 52 10.34 -2.82 11.33
C ILE A 52 9.72 -3.99 12.12
N SER A 53 10.11 -4.14 13.39
CA SER A 53 9.56 -5.19 14.26
C SER A 53 8.05 -5.04 14.46
N GLU A 54 7.57 -3.81 14.68
CA GLU A 54 6.13 -3.54 14.79
C GLU A 54 5.39 -3.82 13.49
N VAL A 55 5.99 -3.45 12.36
CA VAL A 55 5.41 -3.70 11.03
C VAL A 55 5.31 -5.20 10.75
N LYS A 56 6.34 -5.98 11.08
CA LYS A 56 6.32 -7.44 10.97
C LYS A 56 5.20 -8.05 11.83
N ALA A 57 5.09 -7.61 13.07
CA ALA A 57 4.00 -8.05 13.97
C ALA A 57 2.62 -7.61 13.47
N TYR A 58 2.51 -6.40 12.93
CA TYR A 58 1.28 -5.90 12.31
C TYR A 58 0.86 -6.77 11.12
N ARG A 59 1.79 -7.11 10.23
CA ARG A 59 1.52 -7.95 9.05
C ARG A 59 0.97 -9.33 9.42
N GLN A 60 1.38 -9.91 10.56
CA GLN A 60 0.90 -11.21 11.04
C GLN A 60 -0.60 -11.23 11.39
N ASN A 61 -1.25 -10.07 11.54
CA ASN A 61 -2.70 -10.02 11.74
C ASN A 61 -3.51 -10.33 10.48
N PHE A 62 -2.85 -10.40 9.31
CA PHE A 62 -3.50 -10.59 8.03
C PHE A 62 -2.95 -11.82 7.34
N SER A 63 -3.81 -12.83 7.13
CA SER A 63 -3.49 -14.04 6.36
C SER A 63 -3.95 -13.94 4.89
N GLN A 64 -4.70 -12.89 4.55
CA GLN A 64 -5.29 -12.72 3.24
C GLN A 64 -4.22 -12.32 2.22
N ARG A 65 -4.20 -13.03 1.09
CA ARG A 65 -3.34 -12.72 -0.06
C ARG A 65 -3.84 -11.53 -0.88
N GLU A 66 -5.10 -11.15 -0.67
CA GLU A 66 -5.77 -10.04 -1.36
C GLU A 66 -5.44 -8.67 -0.74
N LEU A 67 -4.43 -8.61 0.13
CA LEU A 67 -3.97 -7.37 0.77
C LEU A 67 -2.50 -7.12 0.49
N MET A 68 -2.19 -5.88 0.13
CA MET A 68 -0.84 -5.34 0.15
C MET A 68 -0.68 -4.40 1.35
N VAL A 69 0.23 -4.74 2.26
CA VAL A 69 0.62 -3.87 3.36
C VAL A 69 1.81 -3.03 2.91
N ILE A 70 1.72 -1.73 3.04
CA ILE A 70 2.75 -0.78 2.62
C ILE A 70 3.29 -0.03 3.84
N TRP A 71 4.58 0.05 3.95
CA TRP A 71 5.27 0.82 4.99
C TRP A 71 6.68 1.21 4.52
N PRO A 72 7.16 2.39 4.89
CA PRO A 72 6.49 3.51 5.56
C PRO A 72 5.64 4.36 4.59
N ASP A 73 4.99 5.41 5.10
CA ASP A 73 4.37 6.41 4.25
C ASP A 73 5.39 7.18 3.43
N PHE A 74 4.95 7.80 2.36
CA PHE A 74 5.83 8.52 1.44
C PHE A 74 5.95 9.99 1.80
N LEU A 75 7.02 10.61 1.35
CA LEU A 75 7.22 12.06 1.41
C LEU A 75 6.98 12.64 0.01
N ALA A 76 6.25 13.73 -0.05
CA ALA A 76 5.98 14.46 -1.28
C ALA A 76 6.07 15.96 -1.03
N TRP A 77 6.36 16.72 -2.07
CA TRP A 77 6.31 18.17 -2.00
C TRP A 77 4.86 18.65 -1.99
N ASP A 78 4.48 19.38 -0.94
CA ASP A 78 3.19 20.07 -0.86
C ASP A 78 3.35 21.48 -1.45
N THR A 79 2.69 21.73 -2.56
CA THR A 79 2.75 22.99 -3.27
C THR A 79 2.00 24.12 -2.56
N VAL A 80 1.05 23.78 -1.71
CA VAL A 80 0.25 24.76 -0.94
C VAL A 80 1.05 25.24 0.26
N ALA A 81 1.60 24.32 1.04
CA ALA A 81 2.42 24.64 2.20
C ALA A 81 3.88 24.97 1.84
N SER A 82 4.29 24.77 0.58
CA SER A 82 5.66 24.95 0.10
C SER A 82 6.69 24.19 0.97
N THR A 83 6.37 22.98 1.37
CA THR A 83 7.22 22.13 2.20
C THR A 83 7.05 20.66 1.86
N THR A 84 7.99 19.82 2.32
CA THR A 84 7.82 18.37 2.24
C THR A 84 6.82 17.90 3.29
N ALA A 85 5.81 17.18 2.88
CA ALA A 85 4.78 16.63 3.73
C ALA A 85 4.63 15.11 3.55
N THR A 86 4.10 14.45 4.57
CA THR A 86 3.79 13.03 4.49
C THR A 86 2.57 12.81 3.58
N ALA A 87 2.71 11.92 2.61
CA ALA A 87 1.65 11.49 1.72
C ALA A 87 1.34 10.02 1.98
N TYR A 88 0.07 9.67 2.04
CA TYR A 88 -0.35 8.29 2.26
C TYR A 88 0.15 7.37 1.14
N ALA A 89 0.96 6.39 1.50
CA ALA A 89 1.51 5.41 0.56
C ALA A 89 0.40 4.64 -0.16
N THR A 90 -0.68 4.33 0.54
CA THR A 90 -1.86 3.66 0.00
C THR A 90 -2.53 4.46 -1.12
N ALA A 91 -2.65 5.78 -0.98
CA ALA A 91 -3.20 6.64 -2.03
C ALA A 91 -2.34 6.60 -3.30
N ARG A 92 -1.01 6.66 -3.14
CA ARG A 92 -0.06 6.57 -4.26
C ARG A 92 -0.09 5.19 -4.92
N ALA A 93 -0.22 4.12 -4.14
CA ALA A 93 -0.33 2.76 -4.66
C ALA A 93 -1.61 2.55 -5.47
N LEU A 94 -2.74 3.09 -5.03
CA LEU A 94 -4.01 3.06 -5.77
C LEU A 94 -3.89 3.78 -7.12
N GLY A 95 -3.30 4.99 -7.12
CA GLY A 95 -3.06 5.74 -8.36
C GLY A 95 -2.08 5.03 -9.29
N LEU A 96 -1.01 4.45 -8.75
CA LEU A 96 -0.05 3.65 -9.52
C LEU A 96 -0.73 2.42 -10.14
N ARG A 97 -1.59 1.72 -9.38
CA ARG A 97 -2.34 0.58 -9.91
C ARG A 97 -3.23 0.98 -11.07
N ALA A 98 -3.99 2.07 -10.92
CA ALA A 98 -4.84 2.58 -12.00
C ALA A 98 -4.05 2.92 -13.26
N ARG A 99 -2.88 3.57 -13.11
CA ARG A 99 -2.00 3.88 -14.23
C ARG A 99 -1.49 2.61 -14.93
N ILE A 100 -1.00 1.64 -14.17
CA ILE A 100 -0.48 0.39 -14.73
C ILE A 100 -1.59 -0.41 -15.41
N ASP A 101 -2.78 -0.44 -14.85
CA ASP A 101 -3.94 -1.10 -15.47
C ASP A 101 -4.27 -0.48 -16.82
N GLN A 102 -4.18 0.83 -16.95
CA GLN A 102 -4.42 1.55 -18.19
C GLN A 102 -3.30 1.34 -19.23
N GLU A 103 -2.03 1.39 -18.79
CA GLU A 103 -0.87 1.39 -19.69
C GLU A 103 -0.44 -0.03 -20.09
N GLN A 104 -0.52 -0.99 -19.17
CA GLN A 104 0.07 -2.33 -19.32
C GLN A 104 -0.91 -3.47 -19.06
N GLY A 105 -1.98 -3.20 -18.32
CA GLY A 105 -3.00 -4.18 -17.96
C GLY A 105 -2.86 -4.72 -16.53
N TRP A 106 -3.93 -5.34 -16.07
CA TRP A 106 -4.12 -5.83 -14.70
C TRP A 106 -3.10 -6.91 -14.27
N HIS A 107 -2.49 -7.60 -15.20
CA HIS A 107 -1.52 -8.68 -14.94
C HIS A 107 -0.15 -8.18 -14.50
N LYS A 108 0.15 -6.91 -14.74
CA LYS A 108 1.44 -6.31 -14.34
C LYS A 108 1.43 -5.99 -12.84
N THR A 109 2.46 -6.46 -12.14
CA THR A 109 2.67 -6.14 -10.71
C THR A 109 3.10 -4.70 -10.50
N LEU A 110 2.90 -4.16 -9.28
CA LEU A 110 3.48 -2.88 -8.82
C LEU A 110 4.98 -2.98 -8.50
N SER A 111 5.54 -4.19 -8.43
CA SER A 111 6.94 -4.40 -8.11
C SER A 111 7.85 -3.81 -9.18
N ASN A 112 8.94 -3.17 -8.76
CA ASN A 112 9.94 -2.53 -9.63
C ASN A 112 9.38 -1.47 -10.58
N VAL A 113 8.35 -0.76 -10.17
CA VAL A 113 7.74 0.34 -10.93
C VAL A 113 8.01 1.66 -10.23
N GLY A 114 8.45 2.66 -10.98
CA GLY A 114 8.71 4.01 -10.45
C GLY A 114 7.42 4.69 -9.95
N VAL A 115 7.49 5.28 -8.77
CA VAL A 115 6.40 6.06 -8.17
C VAL A 115 6.68 7.54 -8.38
N ASN A 116 5.86 8.21 -9.17
CA ASN A 116 6.04 9.64 -9.47
C ASN A 116 5.54 10.52 -8.32
N GLY A 117 6.18 11.69 -8.16
CA GLY A 117 5.78 12.69 -7.17
C GLY A 117 6.08 12.32 -5.72
N VAL A 118 7.00 11.38 -5.52
CA VAL A 118 7.51 10.98 -4.20
C VAL A 118 8.96 11.42 -4.11
N THR A 119 9.32 12.11 -3.02
CA THR A 119 10.69 12.62 -2.76
C THR A 119 11.46 11.74 -1.77
N GLY A 120 10.76 10.91 -1.01
CA GLY A 120 11.35 10.03 0.00
C GLY A 120 10.29 9.22 0.74
N ILE A 121 10.72 8.64 1.86
CA ILE A 121 9.91 7.84 2.78
C ILE A 121 9.95 8.41 4.18
N SER A 122 8.89 8.23 4.96
CA SER A 122 8.71 8.83 6.28
C SER A 122 9.51 8.15 7.39
N ALA A 123 10.03 6.95 7.16
CA ALA A 123 10.94 6.25 8.05
C ALA A 123 12.10 5.66 7.26
N SER A 124 13.27 5.54 7.89
CA SER A 124 14.46 4.99 7.22
C SER A 124 14.28 3.49 6.98
N VAL A 125 14.52 3.07 5.75
CA VAL A 125 14.61 1.67 5.34
C VAL A 125 15.92 1.51 4.56
N PHE A 126 16.85 0.76 5.12
CA PHE A 126 18.11 0.47 4.47
C PHE A 126 17.92 -0.55 3.37
N TRP A 127 18.52 -0.27 2.22
CA TRP A 127 18.57 -1.18 1.09
C TRP A 127 19.90 -1.07 0.36
N ASP A 128 20.49 -2.21 0.04
CA ASP A 128 21.67 -2.33 -0.81
C ASP A 128 21.48 -3.49 -1.78
N LEU A 129 21.94 -3.33 -3.02
CA LEU A 129 21.84 -4.36 -4.05
C LEU A 129 22.82 -5.52 -3.81
N GLN A 130 23.92 -5.27 -3.14
CA GLN A 130 25.02 -6.23 -2.92
C GLN A 130 24.96 -6.92 -1.56
N GLU A 131 24.16 -6.41 -0.63
CA GLU A 131 23.98 -6.97 0.70
C GLU A 131 22.66 -7.72 0.79
N SER A 132 22.68 -8.87 1.46
CA SER A 132 21.48 -9.61 1.84
C SER A 132 21.11 -9.32 3.29
N GLY A 133 19.83 -9.42 3.61
CA GLY A 133 19.32 -9.18 4.96
C GLY A 133 19.18 -7.72 5.32
N THR A 134 19.06 -6.85 4.32
CA THR A 134 18.75 -5.44 4.50
C THR A 134 17.35 -5.22 5.09
N ASP A 135 17.06 -4.03 5.58
CA ASP A 135 15.72 -3.71 6.09
C ASP A 135 14.62 -3.95 5.04
N ALA A 136 14.90 -3.63 3.78
CA ALA A 136 13.98 -3.87 2.68
C ALA A 136 13.76 -5.37 2.44
N ASP A 137 14.79 -6.20 2.56
CA ASP A 137 14.67 -7.66 2.45
C ASP A 137 13.82 -8.22 3.58
N LEU A 138 14.06 -7.80 4.82
CA LEU A 138 13.30 -8.24 6.00
C LEU A 138 11.81 -7.88 5.89
N LEU A 139 11.49 -6.71 5.35
CA LEU A 139 10.12 -6.29 5.08
C LEU A 139 9.50 -7.14 3.98
N ASN A 140 10.22 -7.36 2.88
CA ASN A 140 9.76 -8.18 1.76
C ASN A 140 9.51 -9.64 2.17
N GLU A 141 10.42 -10.26 2.92
CA GLU A 141 10.25 -11.61 3.46
C GLU A 141 9.01 -11.73 4.35
N SER A 142 8.68 -10.64 5.05
CA SER A 142 7.48 -10.58 5.90
C SER A 142 6.21 -10.26 5.10
N GLY A 143 6.30 -10.06 3.77
CA GLY A 143 5.16 -9.69 2.92
C GLY A 143 4.70 -8.25 3.11
N VAL A 144 5.63 -7.35 3.39
CA VAL A 144 5.39 -5.90 3.47
C VAL A 144 6.08 -5.22 2.30
N THR A 145 5.35 -4.35 1.63
CA THR A 145 5.86 -3.57 0.50
C THR A 145 6.48 -2.26 1.00
N THR A 146 7.65 -1.95 0.50
CA THR A 146 8.36 -0.69 0.78
C THR A 146 8.80 0.00 -0.50
N LEU A 147 9.12 1.29 -0.39
CA LEU A 147 9.72 2.08 -1.46
C LEU A 147 11.23 2.18 -1.22
N ILE A 148 12.00 1.86 -2.24
CA ILE A 148 13.45 2.01 -2.24
C ILE A 148 13.87 3.08 -3.24
N ARG A 149 14.99 3.74 -2.96
CA ARG A 149 15.61 4.69 -3.89
C ARG A 149 16.68 3.96 -4.68
N ARG A 150 16.56 3.99 -6.00
CA ARG A 150 17.60 3.51 -6.93
C ARG A 150 18.37 4.67 -7.53
#